data_99968c2fec99f976bbcb7b252105d34d
#
_entry.id   99968c2fec99f976bbcb7b252105d34d
#
_cell.length_a   1.000
_cell.length_b   1.000
_cell.length_c   1.000
_cell.angle_alpha   90.00
_cell.angle_beta   90.00
_cell.angle_gamma   90.00
#
_symmetry.space_group_name_H-M   'P 1'
#
loop_
_entity.id
_entity.type
_entity.pdbx_description
1 polymer ?
#
loop_
_entity_poly.entity_id
_entity_poly.type
_entity_poly.pdbx_seq_one_letter_code
_entity_poly.pdbx_strand_id
1 'polypeptide(L)'
;MPTPSRKLLTVILSDRTIREYLEAGTITIDPIEETAIQPSSVDVRLDHRFLVFRNHTRGLIDVKQDLSDLTEPVEASDDKPFILHPGEFVLGSTLERVALPDDLVARLEGKSSLGRLGLLIHSTAGFVDAGWDGQITLELSNVASLPITLYPGMLSLIHI
;
A
#
# COMPACT_ATOMS: atom_id res chain seq x y z
N MET A 1 -20.33 4.80 -39.84
CA MET A 1 -19.70 3.55 -39.41
C MET A 1 -19.78 3.47 -37.89
N PRO A 2 -20.33 2.44 -37.28
CA PRO A 2 -20.38 2.35 -35.83
C PRO A 2 -18.98 2.15 -35.30
N THR A 3 -18.58 2.97 -34.33
CA THR A 3 -17.36 2.85 -33.54
C THR A 3 -17.34 1.44 -32.92
N PRO A 4 -16.25 0.67 -33.04
CA PRO A 4 -16.19 -0.64 -32.42
C PRO A 4 -16.40 -0.46 -30.91
N SER A 5 -17.40 -1.14 -30.37
CA SER A 5 -17.67 -1.27 -28.96
C SER A 5 -16.39 -1.78 -28.29
N ARG A 6 -15.72 -0.92 -27.51
CA ARG A 6 -14.61 -1.30 -26.63
C ARG A 6 -15.19 -2.34 -25.66
N LYS A 7 -14.91 -3.61 -25.87
CA LYS A 7 -15.23 -4.64 -24.89
C LYS A 7 -14.52 -4.22 -23.60
N LEU A 8 -15.27 -3.88 -22.60
CA LEU A 8 -14.77 -3.78 -21.23
C LEU A 8 -14.31 -5.18 -20.82
N LEU A 9 -13.05 -5.43 -20.99
CA LEU A 9 -12.38 -6.60 -20.42
C LEU A 9 -11.91 -6.16 -19.02
N THR A 10 -12.56 -6.68 -17.99
CA THR A 10 -12.04 -6.64 -16.64
C THR A 10 -10.82 -7.55 -16.60
N VAL A 11 -9.64 -6.98 -16.58
CA VAL A 11 -8.37 -7.71 -16.63
C VAL A 11 -7.37 -7.06 -15.68
N ILE A 12 -6.49 -7.88 -15.14
CA ILE A 12 -5.26 -7.40 -14.51
C ILE A 12 -4.30 -7.04 -15.63
N LEU A 13 -3.69 -5.87 -15.59
CA LEU A 13 -2.74 -5.42 -16.60
C LEU A 13 -1.47 -6.27 -16.58
N SER A 14 -0.98 -6.61 -17.75
CA SER A 14 0.35 -7.22 -17.90
C SER A 14 1.44 -6.14 -17.76
N ASP A 15 2.67 -6.57 -17.49
CA ASP A 15 3.87 -5.70 -17.45
C ASP A 15 3.99 -4.79 -18.68
N ARG A 16 3.72 -5.33 -19.88
CA ARG A 16 3.73 -4.55 -21.12
C ARG A 16 2.71 -3.41 -21.07
N THR A 17 1.48 -3.70 -20.68
CA THR A 17 0.42 -2.68 -20.62
C THR A 17 0.70 -1.68 -19.51
N ILE A 18 1.25 -2.13 -18.38
CA ILE A 18 1.69 -1.24 -17.29
C ILE A 18 2.72 -0.25 -17.79
N ARG A 19 3.75 -0.71 -18.54
CA ARG A 19 4.78 0.16 -19.15
C ARG A 19 4.17 1.16 -20.13
N GLU A 20 3.32 0.69 -21.05
CA GLU A 20 2.63 1.56 -21.99
C GLU A 20 1.82 2.67 -21.28
N TYR A 21 1.17 2.35 -20.18
CA TYR A 21 0.36 3.30 -19.40
C TYR A 21 1.21 4.27 -18.59
N LEU A 22 2.34 3.83 -18.06
CA LEU A 22 3.32 4.69 -17.39
C LEU A 22 3.95 5.67 -18.38
N GLU A 23 4.40 5.20 -19.55
CA GLU A 23 4.97 6.02 -20.62
C GLU A 23 3.98 7.06 -21.17
N ALA A 24 2.71 6.67 -21.30
CA ALA A 24 1.63 7.55 -21.74
C ALA A 24 1.15 8.52 -20.65
N GLY A 25 1.60 8.36 -19.40
CA GLY A 25 1.11 9.14 -18.26
C GLY A 25 -0.35 8.82 -17.88
N THR A 26 -0.89 7.70 -18.36
CA THR A 26 -2.25 7.24 -18.00
C THR A 26 -2.31 6.80 -16.54
N ILE A 27 -1.27 6.14 -16.06
CA ILE A 27 -1.01 5.88 -14.65
C ILE A 27 0.29 6.57 -14.26
N THR A 28 0.40 6.95 -12.99
CA THR A 28 1.65 7.49 -12.43
C THR A 28 2.01 6.72 -11.19
N ILE A 29 3.26 6.30 -11.08
CA ILE A 29 3.86 5.74 -9.87
C ILE A 29 5.22 6.42 -9.74
N ASP A 30 5.40 7.23 -8.71
CA ASP A 30 6.59 8.08 -8.57
C ASP A 30 7.11 8.06 -7.12
N PRO A 31 8.39 7.74 -6.92
CA PRO A 31 9.38 7.30 -7.91
C PRO A 31 9.17 5.83 -8.31
N ILE A 32 9.48 5.48 -9.57
CA ILE A 32 9.42 4.09 -10.04
C ILE A 32 10.76 3.67 -10.63
N GLU A 33 11.15 2.45 -10.34
CA GLU A 33 12.30 1.77 -10.93
C GLU A 33 11.82 0.70 -11.90
N GLU A 34 12.58 0.48 -12.97
CA GLU A 34 12.23 -0.54 -13.97
C GLU A 34 12.09 -1.93 -13.37
N THR A 35 12.88 -2.24 -12.35
CA THR A 35 12.85 -3.52 -11.62
C THR A 35 11.60 -3.71 -10.75
N ALA A 36 10.85 -2.63 -10.48
CA ALA A 36 9.61 -2.69 -9.73
C ALA A 36 8.44 -3.28 -10.54
N ILE A 37 8.53 -3.25 -11.88
CA ILE A 37 7.46 -3.75 -12.76
C ILE A 37 7.58 -5.28 -12.86
N GLN A 38 6.58 -5.97 -12.33
CA GLN A 38 6.45 -7.42 -12.31
C GLN A 38 5.47 -7.88 -13.41
N PRO A 39 5.35 -9.18 -13.74
CA PRO A 39 4.52 -9.66 -14.85
C PRO A 39 3.06 -9.18 -14.85
N SER A 40 2.49 -8.89 -13.68
CA SER A 40 1.10 -8.42 -13.54
C SER A 40 0.89 -7.54 -12.31
N SER A 41 1.94 -6.91 -11.82
CA SER A 41 1.89 -6.02 -10.65
C SER A 41 3.06 -5.03 -10.68
N VAL A 42 2.99 -4.05 -9.80
CA VAL A 42 4.11 -3.15 -9.52
C VAL A 42 4.47 -3.27 -8.05
N ASP A 43 5.74 -3.45 -7.78
CA ASP A 43 6.27 -3.40 -6.42
C ASP A 43 6.29 -1.95 -5.93
N VAL A 44 5.75 -1.72 -4.74
CA VAL A 44 5.78 -0.44 -4.04
C VAL A 44 6.52 -0.62 -2.72
N ARG A 45 7.08 0.45 -2.19
CA ARG A 45 7.94 0.42 -1.01
C ARG A 45 7.27 1.05 0.19
N LEU A 46 7.56 0.53 1.36
CA LEU A 46 7.17 1.10 2.64
C LEU A 46 7.95 2.41 2.88
N ASP A 47 7.23 3.47 3.22
CA ASP A 47 7.83 4.73 3.62
C ASP A 47 8.43 4.63 5.05
N HIS A 48 9.18 5.64 5.45
CA HIS A 48 9.84 5.73 6.75
C HIS A 48 8.91 6.18 7.88
N ARG A 49 7.71 6.65 7.58
CA ARG A 49 6.76 7.20 8.56
C ARG A 49 5.65 6.20 8.90
N PHE A 50 5.42 6.04 10.21
CA PHE A 50 4.36 5.22 10.76
C PHE A 50 3.44 6.06 11.66
N LEU A 51 2.16 5.70 11.71
CA LEU A 51 1.22 6.25 12.69
C LEU A 51 0.88 5.16 13.70
N VAL A 52 1.26 5.37 14.94
CA VAL A 52 1.07 4.44 16.07
C VAL A 52 -0.11 4.88 16.90
N PHE A 53 -0.96 3.94 17.29
CA PHE A 53 -2.13 4.24 18.12
C PHE A 53 -1.73 4.56 19.57
N ARG A 54 -2.33 5.62 20.13
CA ARG A 54 -2.08 6.07 21.50
C ARG A 54 -2.88 5.26 22.52
N ASN A 55 -2.60 3.97 22.64
CA ASN A 55 -3.32 3.05 23.53
C ASN A 55 -3.25 3.43 25.01
N HIS A 56 -2.30 4.28 25.42
CA HIS A 56 -2.10 4.72 26.79
C HIS A 56 -2.98 5.93 27.19
N THR A 57 -3.57 6.62 26.23
CA THR A 57 -4.40 7.82 26.48
C THR A 57 -5.89 7.58 26.28
N ARG A 58 -6.27 6.55 25.53
CA ARG A 58 -7.66 6.20 25.24
C ARG A 58 -7.96 4.74 25.55
N GLY A 59 -9.03 4.51 26.32
CA GLY A 59 -9.48 3.15 26.66
C GLY A 59 -10.38 2.51 25.60
N LEU A 60 -10.89 3.31 24.63
CA LEU A 60 -11.75 2.82 23.53
C LEU A 60 -11.67 3.77 22.33
N ILE A 61 -12.02 3.25 21.16
CA ILE A 61 -12.21 4.01 19.92
C ILE A 61 -13.72 4.16 19.70
N ASP A 62 -14.23 5.38 19.80
CA ASP A 62 -15.60 5.71 19.41
C ASP A 62 -15.56 6.44 18.08
N VAL A 63 -16.02 5.75 17.02
CA VAL A 63 -15.96 6.25 15.63
C VAL A 63 -16.87 7.47 15.38
N LYS A 64 -17.71 7.85 16.34
CA LYS A 64 -18.55 9.07 16.27
C LYS A 64 -17.87 10.30 16.89
N GLN A 65 -16.73 10.13 17.53
CA GLN A 65 -15.96 11.21 18.13
C GLN A 65 -14.83 11.68 17.22
N ASP A 66 -14.22 12.82 17.57
CA ASP A 66 -12.99 13.26 16.92
C ASP A 66 -11.86 12.25 17.20
N LEU A 67 -11.23 11.77 16.15
CA LEU A 67 -10.13 10.79 16.17
C LEU A 67 -8.78 11.41 15.76
N SER A 68 -8.70 12.73 15.63
CA SER A 68 -7.50 13.44 15.16
C SER A 68 -6.26 13.22 16.04
N ASP A 69 -6.46 12.92 17.33
CA ASP A 69 -5.41 12.65 18.30
C ASP A 69 -5.19 11.16 18.60
N LEU A 70 -5.85 10.26 17.83
CA LEU A 70 -5.82 8.83 18.07
C LEU A 70 -4.45 8.21 17.81
N THR A 71 -3.68 8.78 16.90
CA THR A 71 -2.37 8.28 16.50
C THR A 71 -1.29 9.34 16.71
N GLU A 72 -0.04 8.87 16.76
CA GLU A 72 1.14 9.72 16.75
C GLU A 72 2.14 9.24 15.69
N PRO A 73 2.85 10.16 15.02
CA PRO A 73 3.84 9.79 14.02
C PRO A 73 5.12 9.28 14.69
N VAL A 74 5.66 8.20 14.14
CA VAL A 74 6.97 7.63 14.49
C VAL A 74 7.76 7.48 13.19
N GLU A 75 9.02 7.90 13.19
CA GLU A 75 9.92 7.75 12.06
C GLU A 75 10.89 6.59 12.28
N ALA A 76 11.09 5.80 11.24
CA ALA A 76 12.08 4.74 11.19
C ALA A 76 13.21 5.06 10.20
N SER A 77 14.33 4.39 10.35
CA SER A 77 15.47 4.45 9.44
C SER A 77 16.14 3.07 9.37
N ASP A 78 17.11 2.91 8.51
CA ASP A 78 17.90 1.67 8.43
C ASP A 78 18.62 1.34 9.73
N ASP A 79 19.13 2.38 10.43
CA ASP A 79 19.80 2.22 11.72
C ASP A 79 18.82 2.07 12.89
N LYS A 80 17.59 2.54 12.72
CA LYS A 80 16.53 2.48 13.73
C LYS A 80 15.21 2.06 13.08
N PRO A 81 15.06 0.78 12.73
CA PRO A 81 13.84 0.26 12.12
C PRO A 81 12.66 0.29 13.09
N PHE A 82 11.44 0.23 12.54
CA PHE A 82 10.24 0.07 13.35
C PHE A 82 10.08 -1.40 13.77
N ILE A 83 9.77 -1.65 15.04
CA ILE A 83 9.52 -3.00 15.56
C ILE A 83 8.03 -3.16 15.79
N LEU A 84 7.39 -4.01 15.00
CA LEU A 84 5.98 -4.34 15.10
C LEU A 84 5.81 -5.59 15.96
N HIS A 85 5.30 -5.42 17.19
CA HIS A 85 5.12 -6.53 18.12
C HIS A 85 3.90 -7.40 17.76
N PRO A 86 3.84 -8.66 18.26
CA PRO A 86 2.69 -9.53 18.07
C PRO A 86 1.37 -8.87 18.49
N GLY A 87 0.37 -8.91 17.62
CA GLY A 87 -0.94 -8.32 17.87
C GLY A 87 -1.02 -6.80 17.71
N GLU A 88 0.08 -6.13 17.38
CA GLU A 88 0.06 -4.69 17.08
C GLU A 88 -0.47 -4.41 15.68
N PHE A 89 -1.09 -3.23 15.57
CA PHE A 89 -1.60 -2.65 14.34
C PHE A 89 -1.11 -1.21 14.24
N VAL A 90 -0.50 -0.88 13.09
CA VAL A 90 0.00 0.47 12.81
C VAL A 90 -0.32 0.86 11.36
N LEU A 91 -0.41 2.15 11.09
CA LEU A 91 -0.55 2.64 9.73
C LEU A 91 0.82 3.05 9.21
N GLY A 92 1.11 2.62 8.00
CA GLY A 92 2.22 3.10 7.19
C GLY A 92 1.69 3.72 5.90
N SER A 93 2.60 4.07 5.01
CA SER A 93 2.26 4.51 3.65
C SER A 93 3.25 3.94 2.64
N THR A 94 2.87 3.96 1.37
CA THR A 94 3.84 3.73 0.30
C THR A 94 4.78 4.91 0.19
N LEU A 95 6.04 4.67 -0.16
CA LEU A 95 6.99 5.71 -0.55
C LEU A 95 6.51 6.39 -1.84
N GLU A 96 5.99 5.60 -2.76
CA GLU A 96 5.50 6.04 -4.06
C GLU A 96 4.16 6.75 -3.94
N ARG A 97 4.03 7.85 -4.69
CA ARG A 97 2.75 8.41 -5.07
C ARG A 97 2.19 7.60 -6.23
N VAL A 98 0.94 7.20 -6.13
CA VAL A 98 0.21 6.46 -7.17
C VAL A 98 -0.94 7.32 -7.65
N ALA A 99 -1.07 7.50 -8.98
CA ALA A 99 -2.24 8.13 -9.57
C ALA A 99 -2.86 7.20 -10.63
N LEU A 100 -4.16 7.01 -10.53
CA LEU A 100 -4.96 6.14 -11.39
C LEU A 100 -5.99 6.97 -12.15
N PRO A 101 -6.32 6.61 -13.41
CA PRO A 101 -7.42 7.21 -14.14
C PRO A 101 -8.78 6.73 -13.61
N ASP A 102 -9.87 7.33 -14.11
CA ASP A 102 -11.23 7.06 -13.66
C ASP A 102 -11.78 5.68 -14.06
N ASP A 103 -11.06 4.94 -14.91
CA ASP A 103 -11.47 3.64 -15.44
C ASP A 103 -10.57 2.48 -15.00
N LEU A 104 -9.63 2.73 -14.10
CA LEU A 104 -8.76 1.72 -13.49
C LEU A 104 -8.81 1.78 -11.97
N VAL A 105 -8.74 0.61 -11.36
CA VAL A 105 -8.52 0.43 -9.93
C VAL A 105 -7.23 -0.33 -9.72
N ALA A 106 -6.59 -0.15 -8.58
CA ALA A 106 -5.49 -1.02 -8.19
C ALA A 106 -5.88 -1.84 -6.95
N ARG A 107 -5.19 -2.97 -6.78
CA ARG A 107 -5.35 -3.81 -5.60
C ARG A 107 -4.02 -3.96 -4.89
N LEU A 108 -4.00 -3.54 -3.63
CA LEU A 108 -2.86 -3.68 -2.74
C LEU A 108 -2.79 -5.12 -2.24
N GLU A 109 -1.59 -5.71 -2.32
CA GLU A 109 -1.33 -7.06 -1.82
C GLU A 109 0.03 -7.11 -1.11
N GLY A 110 0.14 -8.00 -0.13
CA GLY A 110 1.41 -8.27 0.55
C GLY A 110 2.32 -9.19 -0.26
N LYS A 111 3.62 -8.95 -0.19
CA LYS A 111 4.60 -9.95 -0.67
C LYS A 111 4.41 -11.25 0.10
N SER A 112 4.24 -12.36 -0.61
CA SER A 112 4.01 -13.67 0.00
C SER A 112 5.13 -14.11 0.95
N SER A 113 6.36 -13.66 0.72
CA SER A 113 7.50 -13.89 1.59
C SER A 113 7.33 -13.27 2.99
N LEU A 114 6.75 -12.06 3.06
CA LEU A 114 6.45 -11.36 4.31
C LEU A 114 5.16 -11.89 4.96
N GLY A 115 4.16 -12.19 4.14
CA GLY A 115 2.91 -12.80 4.62
C GLY A 115 3.13 -14.13 5.34
N ARG A 116 4.07 -14.96 4.87
CA ARG A 116 4.47 -16.21 5.53
C ARG A 116 5.17 -16.01 6.88
N LEU A 117 5.70 -14.82 7.14
CA LEU A 117 6.26 -14.44 8.43
C LEU A 117 5.19 -13.85 9.38
N GLY A 118 3.95 -13.68 8.91
CA GLY A 118 2.85 -13.15 9.70
C GLY A 118 2.67 -11.63 9.58
N LEU A 119 3.31 -10.97 8.61
CA LEU A 119 3.08 -9.57 8.31
C LEU A 119 1.89 -9.43 7.35
N LEU A 120 0.81 -8.78 7.80
CA LEU A 120 -0.27 -8.31 6.95
C LEU A 120 -0.03 -6.84 6.60
N ILE A 121 -0.37 -6.44 5.39
CA ILE A 121 -0.20 -5.04 4.93
C ILE A 121 -1.52 -4.34 4.61
N HIS A 122 -2.61 -5.08 4.60
CA HIS A 122 -3.98 -4.59 4.60
C HIS A 122 -4.87 -5.60 5.31
N SER A 123 -5.91 -5.12 5.98
CA SER A 123 -6.88 -5.99 6.66
C SER A 123 -8.21 -6.06 5.92
N THR A 124 -8.69 -4.94 5.40
CA THR A 124 -10.02 -4.84 4.76
C THR A 124 -10.03 -4.01 3.47
N ALA A 125 -9.27 -2.93 3.40
CA ALA A 125 -9.28 -1.98 2.30
C ALA A 125 -8.10 -2.24 1.33
N GLY A 126 -8.21 -3.31 0.54
CA GLY A 126 -7.18 -3.67 -0.45
C GLY A 126 -7.34 -2.97 -1.80
N PHE A 127 -8.45 -2.27 -2.06
CA PHE A 127 -8.65 -1.56 -3.33
C PHE A 127 -8.20 -0.10 -3.23
N VAL A 128 -7.55 0.36 -4.29
CA VAL A 128 -7.25 1.75 -4.57
C VAL A 128 -8.21 2.19 -5.67
N ASP A 129 -9.07 3.13 -5.33
CA ASP A 129 -10.20 3.52 -6.19
C ASP A 129 -9.73 4.21 -7.48
N ALA A 130 -10.59 4.15 -8.50
CA ALA A 130 -10.42 4.92 -9.73
C ALA A 130 -10.35 6.42 -9.41
N GLY A 131 -9.48 7.13 -10.12
CA GLY A 131 -9.23 8.55 -9.87
C GLY A 131 -8.38 8.84 -8.62
N TRP A 132 -7.82 7.82 -7.96
CA TRP A 132 -6.91 8.00 -6.84
C TRP A 132 -5.66 8.79 -7.24
N ASP A 133 -5.21 9.65 -6.34
CA ASP A 133 -3.97 10.39 -6.48
C ASP A 133 -3.34 10.65 -5.10
N GLY A 134 -2.31 9.90 -4.74
CA GLY A 134 -1.63 10.02 -3.45
C GLY A 134 -0.78 8.81 -3.09
N GLN A 135 -0.17 8.86 -1.90
CA GLN A 135 0.44 7.68 -1.29
C GLN A 135 -0.66 6.74 -0.76
N ILE A 136 -0.43 5.43 -0.86
CA ILE A 136 -1.40 4.43 -0.40
C ILE A 136 -1.13 4.15 1.08
N THR A 137 -2.18 4.20 1.91
CA THR A 137 -2.08 3.79 3.31
C THR A 137 -1.95 2.28 3.41
N LEU A 138 -1.02 1.83 4.25
CA LEU A 138 -0.76 0.43 4.57
C LEU A 138 -1.24 0.13 5.99
N GLU A 139 -2.12 -0.86 6.13
CA GLU A 139 -2.64 -1.34 7.42
C GLU A 139 -1.76 -2.49 7.93
N LEU A 140 -0.64 -2.16 8.57
CA LEU A 140 0.35 -3.14 8.97
C LEU A 140 -0.03 -3.81 10.29
N SER A 141 -0.09 -5.15 10.28
CA SER A 141 -0.33 -5.92 11.50
C SER A 141 0.52 -7.18 11.56
N ASN A 142 0.93 -7.53 12.78
CA ASN A 142 1.72 -8.72 13.07
C ASN A 142 0.84 -9.78 13.72
N VAL A 143 0.54 -10.84 12.96
CA VAL A 143 -0.23 -12.00 13.45
C VAL A 143 0.66 -13.17 13.86
N ALA A 144 1.98 -13.00 13.80
CA ALA A 144 2.94 -14.00 14.30
C ALA A 144 3.14 -13.88 15.81
N SER A 145 3.94 -14.79 16.37
CA SER A 145 4.29 -14.81 17.80
C SER A 145 5.60 -14.06 18.13
N LEU A 146 6.34 -13.62 17.13
CA LEU A 146 7.60 -12.88 17.28
C LEU A 146 7.47 -11.47 16.71
N PRO A 147 8.18 -10.47 17.28
CA PRO A 147 8.25 -9.15 16.70
C PRO A 147 8.83 -9.19 15.28
N ILE A 148 8.28 -8.35 14.40
CA ILE A 148 8.75 -8.18 13.02
C ILE A 148 9.41 -6.81 12.91
N THR A 149 10.61 -6.78 12.34
CA THR A 149 11.33 -5.54 12.07
C THR A 149 10.94 -5.00 10.70
N LEU A 150 10.48 -3.76 10.65
CA LEU A 150 10.08 -3.06 9.44
C LEU A 150 11.13 -2.00 9.11
N TYR A 151 11.72 -2.11 7.93
CA TYR A 151 12.66 -1.14 7.38
C TYR A 151 11.99 -0.29 6.32
N PRO A 152 12.31 1.01 6.21
CA PRO A 152 11.95 1.79 5.03
C PRO A 152 12.43 1.09 3.75
N GLY A 153 11.65 1.16 2.68
CA GLY A 153 11.98 0.49 1.43
C GLY A 153 11.61 -0.99 1.33
N MET A 154 11.07 -1.62 2.39
CA MET A 154 10.52 -2.98 2.29
C MET A 154 9.39 -3.02 1.26
N LEU A 155 9.33 -4.12 0.48
CA LEU A 155 8.43 -4.23 -0.66
C LEU A 155 7.04 -4.73 -0.26
N SER A 156 6.04 -4.06 -0.81
CA SER A 156 4.67 -4.52 -1.03
C SER A 156 4.40 -4.57 -2.53
N LEU A 157 3.18 -4.76 -2.97
CA LEU A 157 2.83 -4.71 -4.39
C LEU A 157 1.39 -4.26 -4.62
N ILE A 158 1.14 -3.73 -5.83
CA ILE A 158 -0.19 -3.45 -6.33
C ILE A 158 -0.41 -4.16 -7.67
N HIS A 159 -1.61 -4.73 -7.85
CA HIS A 159 -2.14 -5.15 -9.15
C HIS A 159 -3.02 -4.01 -9.69
N ILE A 160 -2.96 -3.75 -10.98
CA ILE A 160 -3.76 -2.72 -11.65
C ILE A 160 -4.64 -3.35 -12.72
#